data_79253fd54ed50b4dcd5a5a7fd3fd5452
#
_entry.id   79253fd54ed50b4dcd5a5a7fd3fd5452
#
_cell.length_a   1.000
_cell.length_b   1.000
_cell.length_c   1.000
_cell.angle_alpha   90.00
_cell.angle_beta   90.00
_cell.angle_gamma   90.00
#
_symmetry.space_group_name_H-M   'P 1'
#
loop_
_entity.id
_entity.type
_entity.pdbx_description
1 polymer ?
#
loop_
_entity_poly.entity_id
_entity_poly.type
_entity_poly.pdbx_seq_one_letter_code
_entity_poly.pdbx_strand_id
1 'polypeptide(L)'
;MNRIASCNAEPPMLSISVRPSRASHDLIEHTGEFVVNIPWPGLELVSDFVGTTSGREINKWQETGLTTQPAVVVTPPLLDACPVNLECQVRHTLRLPSHSLFVAEVVALHALPEVLNSRQEVDFQHAGVGLPYRASVVRERPVDKFRPEDLRQQIYR
;
A
#
# COMPACT_ATOMS: atom_id res chain seq x y z
N MET A 1 6.76 7.37 -10.30
CA MET A 1 5.80 6.25 -10.27
C MET A 1 6.51 5.05 -9.68
N ASN A 2 6.07 4.58 -8.53
CA ASN A 2 6.61 3.33 -7.94
C ASN A 2 5.94 2.17 -8.67
N ARG A 3 6.75 1.21 -9.12
CA ARG A 3 6.23 -0.01 -9.77
C ARG A 3 6.18 -1.12 -8.74
N ILE A 4 5.05 -1.81 -8.67
CA ILE A 4 4.84 -2.99 -7.84
C ILE A 4 4.65 -4.17 -8.77
N ALA A 5 5.31 -5.29 -8.47
CA ALA A 5 5.15 -6.53 -9.21
C ALA A 5 5.20 -7.74 -8.26
N SER A 6 4.34 -8.74 -8.51
CA SER A 6 4.48 -10.04 -7.87
C SER A 6 5.71 -10.75 -8.43
N CYS A 7 6.52 -11.36 -7.59
CA CYS A 7 7.78 -11.99 -8.01
C CYS A 7 7.99 -13.42 -7.44
N ASN A 8 7.21 -13.86 -6.47
CA ASN A 8 7.25 -15.23 -5.95
C ASN A 8 5.88 -15.65 -5.42
N ALA A 9 5.56 -16.93 -5.53
CA ALA A 9 4.27 -17.46 -5.10
C ALA A 9 4.29 -18.11 -3.71
N GLU A 10 5.40 -18.75 -3.34
CA GLU A 10 5.53 -19.48 -2.06
C GLU A 10 6.98 -19.39 -1.53
N PRO A 11 7.22 -18.61 -0.46
CA PRO A 11 6.26 -17.68 0.16
C PRO A 11 5.84 -16.56 -0.80
N PRO A 12 4.65 -15.94 -0.58
CA PRO A 12 4.18 -14.88 -1.43
C PRO A 12 5.08 -13.64 -1.31
N MET A 13 5.63 -13.18 -2.44
CA MET A 13 6.53 -12.03 -2.46
C MET A 13 6.17 -11.06 -3.57
N LEU A 14 6.44 -9.80 -3.29
CA LEU A 14 6.33 -8.71 -4.26
C LEU A 14 7.62 -7.87 -4.29
N SER A 15 7.79 -7.12 -5.35
CA SER A 15 8.87 -6.14 -5.47
C SER A 15 8.33 -4.74 -5.64
N ILE A 16 9.02 -3.77 -5.05
CA ILE A 16 8.80 -2.34 -5.26
C ILE A 16 10.11 -1.66 -5.67
N SER A 17 10.00 -0.68 -6.55
CA SER A 17 11.15 0.10 -7.01
C SER A 17 11.02 1.53 -6.49
N VAL A 18 11.96 1.96 -5.65
CA VAL A 18 11.92 3.26 -4.97
C VAL A 18 13.20 4.05 -5.23
N ARG A 19 13.06 5.34 -5.57
CA ARG A 19 14.22 6.23 -5.74
C ARG A 19 14.83 6.60 -4.39
N PRO A 20 16.17 6.65 -4.26
CA PRO A 20 16.86 7.07 -3.03
C PRO A 20 16.48 8.48 -2.56
N SER A 21 16.05 9.35 -3.48
CA SER A 21 15.59 10.71 -3.14
C SER A 21 14.25 10.77 -2.40
N ARG A 22 13.48 9.67 -2.36
CA ARG A 22 12.19 9.62 -1.67
C ARG A 22 12.35 9.33 -0.18
N ALA A 23 11.58 10.01 0.67
CA ALA A 23 11.60 9.78 2.13
C ALA A 23 11.28 8.32 2.50
N SER A 24 10.39 7.65 1.75
CA SER A 24 10.06 6.25 1.94
C SER A 24 11.23 5.30 1.71
N HIS A 25 12.21 5.68 0.89
CA HIS A 25 13.40 4.86 0.65
C HIS A 25 14.20 4.67 1.93
N ASP A 26 14.53 5.76 2.61
CA ASP A 26 15.33 5.71 3.85
C ASP A 26 14.60 4.96 4.96
N LEU A 27 13.28 5.15 5.05
CA LEU A 27 12.44 4.44 6.02
C LEU A 27 12.49 2.93 5.76
N ILE A 28 12.30 2.49 4.52
CA ILE A 28 12.32 1.07 4.16
C ILE A 28 13.72 0.47 4.35
N GLU A 29 14.79 1.19 3.98
CA GLU A 29 16.16 0.71 4.23
C GLU A 29 16.45 0.53 5.72
N HIS A 30 15.93 1.43 6.55
CA HIS A 30 16.18 1.39 7.98
C HIS A 30 15.36 0.32 8.71
N THR A 31 14.07 0.20 8.37
CA THR A 31 13.14 -0.70 9.08
C THR A 31 13.09 -2.09 8.46
N GLY A 32 13.39 -2.23 7.18
CA GLY A 32 13.16 -3.47 6.44
C GLY A 32 11.67 -3.78 6.22
N GLU A 33 10.79 -2.81 6.42
CA GLU A 33 9.34 -3.01 6.43
C GLU A 33 8.60 -1.95 5.61
N PHE A 34 7.49 -2.33 5.02
CA PHE A 34 6.55 -1.39 4.40
C PHE A 34 5.15 -2.01 4.27
N VAL A 35 4.16 -1.14 4.03
CA VAL A 35 2.81 -1.57 3.69
C VAL A 35 2.47 -1.08 2.29
N VAL A 36 1.94 -1.98 1.46
CA VAL A 36 1.31 -1.62 0.19
C VAL A 36 -0.17 -1.39 0.45
N ASN A 37 -0.58 -0.14 0.36
CA ASN A 37 -1.96 0.29 0.53
C ASN A 37 -2.59 0.45 -0.87
N ILE A 38 -3.61 -0.32 -1.19
CA ILE A 38 -4.27 -0.36 -2.49
C ILE A 38 -5.58 0.43 -2.37
N PRO A 39 -5.67 1.62 -2.98
CA PRO A 39 -6.82 2.49 -2.83
C PRO A 39 -8.01 2.02 -3.67
N TRP A 40 -9.23 2.46 -3.29
CA TRP A 40 -10.41 2.36 -4.14
C TRP A 40 -10.21 3.13 -5.46
N PRO A 41 -10.86 2.68 -6.56
CA PRO A 41 -11.04 3.54 -7.74
C PRO A 41 -11.68 4.87 -7.33
N GLY A 42 -11.15 5.98 -7.87
CA GLY A 42 -11.59 7.33 -7.52
C GLY A 42 -10.66 8.08 -6.56
N LEU A 43 -9.62 7.42 -6.04
CA LEU A 43 -8.54 8.05 -5.24
C LEU A 43 -7.28 8.37 -6.08
N GLU A 44 -7.41 8.43 -7.41
CA GLU A 44 -6.28 8.66 -8.32
C GLU A 44 -5.59 10.00 -8.04
N LEU A 45 -6.38 11.06 -7.80
CA LEU A 45 -5.85 12.40 -7.49
C LEU A 45 -5.07 12.44 -6.18
N VAL A 46 -5.58 11.74 -5.15
CA VAL A 46 -4.86 11.60 -3.87
C VAL A 46 -3.58 10.81 -4.07
N SER A 47 -3.64 9.72 -4.84
CA SER A 47 -2.48 8.88 -5.17
C SER A 47 -1.42 9.66 -5.94
N ASP A 48 -1.83 10.50 -6.91
CA ASP A 48 -0.93 11.37 -7.66
C ASP A 48 -0.31 12.43 -6.75
N PHE A 49 -1.10 13.09 -5.91
CA PHE A 49 -0.63 14.07 -4.95
C PHE A 49 0.43 13.46 -4.00
N VAL A 50 0.14 12.33 -3.35
CA VAL A 50 1.10 11.68 -2.45
C VAL A 50 2.31 11.10 -3.18
N GLY A 51 2.14 10.75 -4.45
CA GLY A 51 3.20 10.21 -5.31
C GLY A 51 4.16 11.26 -5.86
N THR A 52 3.68 12.49 -6.10
CA THR A 52 4.47 13.60 -6.66
C THR A 52 5.11 14.45 -5.59
N THR A 53 4.46 14.63 -4.45
CA THR A 53 4.95 15.46 -3.34
C THR A 53 5.96 14.70 -2.47
N SER A 54 6.92 15.43 -1.89
CA SER A 54 7.92 14.85 -0.99
C SER A 54 7.41 14.83 0.45
N GLY A 55 7.47 13.66 1.11
CA GLY A 55 7.20 13.55 2.55
C GLY A 55 8.24 14.21 3.44
N ARG A 56 9.35 14.74 2.86
CA ARG A 56 10.34 15.56 3.57
C ARG A 56 9.94 17.04 3.64
N GLU A 57 9.04 17.46 2.75
CA GLU A 57 8.65 18.87 2.59
C GLU A 57 7.30 19.15 3.22
N ILE A 58 6.38 18.20 3.14
CA ILE A 58 5.01 18.34 3.64
C ILE A 58 4.56 17.14 4.45
N ASN A 59 3.67 17.37 5.40
CA ASN A 59 2.97 16.32 6.13
C ASN A 59 1.74 15.87 5.30
N LYS A 60 1.92 14.79 4.55
CA LYS A 60 0.87 14.25 3.68
C LYS A 60 -0.41 13.86 4.42
N TRP A 61 -0.30 13.44 5.68
CA TRP A 61 -1.45 13.09 6.51
C TRP A 61 -2.35 14.28 6.78
N GLN A 62 -1.75 15.43 7.10
CA GLN A 62 -2.48 16.68 7.34
C GLN A 62 -3.13 17.20 6.05
N GLU A 63 -2.38 17.18 4.94
CA GLU A 63 -2.86 17.70 3.66
C GLU A 63 -3.99 16.86 3.05
N THR A 64 -3.95 15.54 3.21
CA THR A 64 -4.94 14.65 2.61
C THR A 64 -6.08 14.26 3.55
N GLY A 65 -5.93 14.48 4.85
CA GLY A 65 -6.88 13.98 5.85
C GLY A 65 -6.97 12.46 5.94
N LEU A 66 -6.02 11.72 5.33
CA LEU A 66 -5.99 10.26 5.39
C LEU A 66 -5.77 9.78 6.81
N THR A 67 -6.60 8.85 7.25
CA THR A 67 -6.49 8.18 8.54
C THR A 67 -5.81 6.83 8.41
N THR A 68 -5.21 6.38 9.50
CA THR A 68 -4.46 5.14 9.56
C THR A 68 -4.85 4.30 10.77
N GLN A 69 -4.62 3.01 10.67
CA GLN A 69 -4.70 2.08 11.78
C GLN A 69 -3.40 1.28 11.91
N PRO A 70 -3.08 0.76 13.10
CA PRO A 70 -1.91 -0.07 13.32
C PRO A 70 -1.94 -1.32 12.42
N ALA A 71 -0.80 -1.68 11.86
CA ALA A 71 -0.58 -2.99 11.26
C ALA A 71 -0.45 -4.08 12.35
N VAL A 72 -0.51 -5.34 11.97
CA VAL A 72 -0.48 -6.47 12.93
C VAL A 72 0.92 -7.06 13.06
N VAL A 73 1.71 -7.04 11.99
CA VAL A 73 3.03 -7.69 11.91
C VAL A 73 4.15 -6.67 11.75
N VAL A 74 3.92 -5.60 10.97
CA VAL A 74 4.95 -4.59 10.67
C VAL A 74 4.64 -3.25 11.34
N THR A 75 5.65 -2.39 11.45
CA THR A 75 5.51 -1.05 12.07
C THR A 75 4.77 -0.03 11.20
N PRO A 76 4.97 0.03 9.87
CA PRO A 76 4.25 0.96 9.01
C PRO A 76 2.73 0.74 9.04
N PRO A 77 1.91 1.82 9.10
CA PRO A 77 0.47 1.70 9.30
C PRO A 77 -0.29 1.29 8.03
N LEU A 78 -1.50 0.77 8.25
CA LEU A 78 -2.50 0.55 7.22
C LEU A 78 -3.28 1.84 6.97
N LEU A 79 -3.62 2.13 5.70
CA LEU A 79 -4.50 3.24 5.31
C LEU A 79 -5.97 2.81 5.34
N ASP A 80 -6.82 3.56 6.08
CA ASP A 80 -8.26 3.26 6.16
C ASP A 80 -8.96 3.42 4.82
N ALA A 81 -8.50 4.36 4.00
CA ALA A 81 -9.00 4.61 2.65
C ALA A 81 -8.72 3.49 1.64
N CYS A 82 -8.00 2.45 2.03
CA CYS A 82 -7.57 1.38 1.13
C CYS A 82 -8.29 0.07 1.48
N PRO A 83 -9.06 -0.52 0.55
CA PRO A 83 -9.77 -1.76 0.79
C PRO A 83 -8.86 -2.97 0.94
N VAL A 84 -7.63 -2.88 0.45
CA VAL A 84 -6.62 -3.93 0.57
C VAL A 84 -5.31 -3.33 1.05
N ASN A 85 -4.70 -3.96 2.06
CA ASN A 85 -3.40 -3.57 2.59
C ASN A 85 -2.52 -4.81 2.70
N LEU A 86 -1.29 -4.74 2.20
CA LEU A 86 -0.31 -5.83 2.25
C LEU A 86 0.83 -5.41 3.18
N GLU A 87 1.00 -6.12 4.29
CA GLU A 87 2.15 -5.95 5.18
C GLU A 87 3.35 -6.72 4.62
N CYS A 88 4.48 -6.05 4.47
CA CYS A 88 5.63 -6.58 3.76
C CYS A 88 6.92 -6.46 4.58
N GLN A 89 7.69 -7.55 4.63
CA GLN A 89 9.05 -7.57 5.18
C GLN A 89 10.07 -7.80 4.07
N VAL A 90 11.04 -6.89 3.95
CA VAL A 90 12.09 -6.95 2.94
C VAL A 90 12.99 -8.16 3.18
N ARG A 91 13.19 -8.96 2.13
CA ARG A 91 14.09 -10.12 2.13
C ARG A 91 15.36 -9.85 1.32
N HIS A 92 15.21 -9.09 0.21
CA HIS A 92 16.35 -8.74 -0.64
C HIS A 92 16.26 -7.29 -1.10
N THR A 93 17.41 -6.63 -1.22
CA THR A 93 17.54 -5.28 -1.76
C THR A 93 18.59 -5.29 -2.86
N LEU A 94 18.19 -4.86 -4.06
CA LEU A 94 19.08 -4.65 -5.19
C LEU A 94 19.20 -3.15 -5.47
N ARG A 95 20.40 -2.59 -5.28
CA ARG A 95 20.69 -1.19 -5.56
C ARG A 95 21.06 -1.03 -7.03
N LEU A 96 20.21 -0.32 -7.78
CA LEU A 96 20.40 0.04 -9.16
C LEU A 96 20.81 1.53 -9.26
N PRO A 97 21.35 1.98 -10.39
CA PRO A 97 21.85 3.36 -10.50
C PRO A 97 20.82 4.45 -10.19
N SER A 98 19.54 4.23 -10.44
CA SER A 98 18.47 5.21 -10.25
C SER A 98 17.43 4.84 -9.18
N HIS A 99 17.34 3.58 -8.80
CA HIS A 99 16.36 3.05 -7.86
C HIS A 99 16.94 1.91 -7.03
N SER A 100 16.43 1.71 -5.83
CA SER A 100 16.56 0.44 -5.13
C SER A 100 15.32 -0.42 -5.39
N LEU A 101 15.54 -1.69 -5.74
CA LEU A 101 14.50 -2.70 -5.85
C LEU A 101 14.47 -3.47 -4.53
N PHE A 102 13.37 -3.33 -3.81
CA PHE A 102 13.10 -4.09 -2.60
C PHE A 102 12.21 -5.28 -2.95
N VAL A 103 12.68 -6.48 -2.66
CA VAL A 103 11.92 -7.73 -2.77
C VAL A 103 11.48 -8.13 -1.37
N ALA A 104 10.18 -8.19 -1.13
CA ALA A 104 9.62 -8.38 0.19
C ALA A 104 8.59 -9.51 0.22
N GLU A 105 8.61 -10.27 1.30
CA GLU A 105 7.57 -11.25 1.61
C GLU A 105 6.32 -10.53 2.12
N VAL A 106 5.14 -10.95 1.64
CA VAL A 106 3.87 -10.50 2.18
C VAL A 106 3.53 -11.34 3.39
N VAL A 107 3.68 -10.74 4.57
CA VAL A 107 3.52 -11.42 5.86
C VAL A 107 2.09 -11.35 6.41
N ALA A 108 1.30 -10.39 5.95
CA ALA A 108 -0.13 -10.31 6.21
C ALA A 108 -0.86 -9.58 5.07
N LEU A 109 -2.12 -9.96 4.82
CA LEU A 109 -3.03 -9.29 3.91
C LEU A 109 -4.30 -8.94 4.66
N HIS A 110 -4.70 -7.69 4.57
CA HIS A 110 -5.97 -7.17 5.08
C HIS A 110 -6.86 -6.79 3.92
N ALA A 111 -8.12 -7.19 3.97
CA ALA A 111 -9.09 -6.83 2.96
C ALA A 111 -10.44 -6.51 3.59
N LEU A 112 -11.17 -5.57 2.99
CA LEU A 112 -12.57 -5.32 3.34
C LEU A 112 -13.44 -6.44 2.75
N PRO A 113 -14.55 -6.81 3.43
CA PRO A 113 -15.46 -7.86 2.93
C PRO A 113 -15.97 -7.60 1.51
N GLU A 114 -16.14 -6.34 1.12
CA GLU A 114 -16.67 -5.92 -0.18
C GLU A 114 -15.76 -6.28 -1.36
N VAL A 115 -14.47 -6.49 -1.11
CA VAL A 115 -13.51 -6.89 -2.17
C VAL A 115 -13.18 -8.37 -2.14
N LEU A 116 -13.90 -9.15 -1.34
CA LEU A 116 -13.76 -10.60 -1.29
C LEU A 116 -14.75 -11.29 -2.23
N ASN A 117 -14.28 -12.28 -2.96
CA ASN A 117 -15.14 -13.16 -3.75
C ASN A 117 -15.80 -14.24 -2.87
N SER A 118 -16.65 -15.07 -3.47
CA SER A 118 -17.35 -16.17 -2.77
C SER A 118 -16.43 -17.24 -2.16
N ARG A 119 -15.13 -17.25 -2.54
CA ARG A 119 -14.10 -18.14 -1.99
C ARG A 119 -13.27 -17.49 -0.89
N GLN A 120 -13.65 -16.29 -0.42
CA GLN A 120 -12.89 -15.48 0.53
C GLN A 120 -11.48 -15.10 0.01
N GLU A 121 -11.33 -14.96 -1.31
CA GLU A 121 -10.12 -14.46 -1.96
C GLU A 121 -10.35 -13.02 -2.39
N VAL A 122 -9.29 -12.19 -2.36
CA VAL A 122 -9.40 -10.80 -2.84
C VAL A 122 -9.66 -10.78 -4.33
N ASP A 123 -10.78 -10.17 -4.72
CA ASP A 123 -11.08 -9.85 -6.11
C ASP A 123 -10.39 -8.52 -6.49
N PHE A 124 -9.16 -8.62 -6.97
CA PHE A 124 -8.39 -7.45 -7.37
C PHE A 124 -8.99 -6.70 -8.57
N GLN A 125 -9.81 -7.35 -9.40
CA GLN A 125 -10.53 -6.68 -10.48
C GLN A 125 -11.65 -5.80 -9.92
N HIS A 126 -12.37 -6.29 -8.93
CA HIS A 126 -13.40 -5.51 -8.23
C HIS A 126 -12.78 -4.37 -7.41
N ALA A 127 -11.64 -4.62 -6.79
CA ALA A 127 -10.86 -3.58 -6.10
C ALA A 127 -10.19 -2.58 -7.06
N GLY A 128 -10.36 -2.71 -8.39
CA GLY A 128 -9.79 -1.82 -9.39
C GLY A 128 -8.28 -1.96 -9.58
N VAL A 129 -7.69 -3.06 -9.16
CA VAL A 129 -6.25 -3.28 -9.18
C VAL A 129 -5.88 -4.41 -10.15
N GLY A 130 -5.05 -4.09 -11.12
CA GLY A 130 -4.55 -5.05 -12.11
C GLY A 130 -3.39 -5.94 -11.63
N LEU A 131 -3.33 -6.29 -10.35
CA LEU A 131 -2.27 -7.18 -9.82
C LEU A 131 -2.82 -8.59 -9.67
N PRO A 132 -2.29 -9.58 -10.40
CA PRO A 132 -2.60 -10.99 -10.18
C PRO A 132 -1.85 -11.47 -8.93
N TYR A 133 -2.46 -11.33 -7.76
CA TYR A 133 -1.91 -11.83 -6.53
C TYR A 133 -2.92 -12.75 -5.83
N ARG A 134 -2.52 -13.98 -5.51
CA ARG A 134 -3.28 -14.91 -4.66
C ARG A 134 -2.63 -14.92 -3.29
N ALA A 135 -3.34 -14.43 -2.29
CA ALA A 135 -2.90 -14.52 -0.90
C ALA A 135 -3.63 -15.66 -0.17
N SER A 136 -2.87 -16.44 0.57
CA SER A 136 -3.39 -17.56 1.35
C SER A 136 -3.90 -17.17 2.74
N VAL A 137 -3.67 -15.93 3.18
CA VAL A 137 -4.10 -15.45 4.51
C VAL A 137 -4.75 -14.07 4.35
N VAL A 138 -6.07 -14.05 4.38
CA VAL A 138 -6.88 -12.82 4.43
C VAL A 138 -7.33 -12.61 5.87
N ARG A 139 -7.04 -11.44 6.43
CA ARG A 139 -7.59 -11.00 7.71
C ARG A 139 -8.69 -9.98 7.44
N GLU A 140 -9.92 -10.29 7.86
CA GLU A 140 -11.01 -9.33 7.79
C GLU A 140 -10.72 -8.14 8.71
N ARG A 141 -10.98 -6.95 8.19
CA ARG A 141 -10.80 -5.69 8.90
C ARG A 141 -12.17 -5.12 9.26
N PRO A 142 -12.37 -4.60 10.50
CA PRO A 142 -13.59 -3.87 10.84
C PRO A 142 -13.75 -2.65 9.91
N VAL A 143 -14.96 -2.46 9.43
CA VAL A 143 -15.30 -1.34 8.54
C VAL A 143 -15.49 -0.09 9.38
N ASP A 144 -14.48 0.78 9.47
CA ASP A 144 -14.72 2.15 9.88
C ASP A 144 -15.05 2.99 8.63
N LYS A 145 -16.06 3.86 8.76
CA LYS A 145 -16.82 4.48 7.66
C LYS A 145 -16.04 5.57 6.93
N PHE A 146 -14.99 5.19 6.21
CA PHE A 146 -14.30 6.11 5.33
C PHE A 146 -14.93 6.05 3.93
N ARG A 147 -15.41 7.20 3.41
CA ARG A 147 -15.93 7.31 2.05
C ARG A 147 -14.99 8.16 1.17
N PRO A 148 -14.66 7.72 -0.05
CA PRO A 148 -13.80 8.49 -0.97
C PRO A 148 -14.29 9.91 -1.27
N GLU A 149 -15.60 10.14 -1.20
CA GLU A 149 -16.22 11.46 -1.39
C GLU A 149 -15.80 12.47 -0.31
N ASP A 150 -15.47 12.03 0.89
CA ASP A 150 -15.10 12.91 2.00
C ASP A 150 -13.71 13.57 1.78
N LEU A 151 -12.82 12.90 1.04
CA LEU A 151 -11.50 13.44 0.68
C LEU A 151 -11.54 14.47 -0.44
N ARG A 152 -12.47 14.34 -1.39
CA ARG A 152 -12.57 15.27 -2.53
C ARG A 152 -12.83 16.70 -2.11
N GLN A 153 -13.54 16.90 -0.99
CA GLN A 153 -13.87 18.23 -0.48
C GLN A 153 -12.70 18.92 0.23
N GLN A 154 -11.69 18.17 0.69
CA GLN A 154 -10.53 18.71 1.41
C GLN A 154 -9.36 19.11 0.50
N ILE A 155 -9.20 18.43 -0.63
CA ILE A 155 -8.08 18.65 -1.56
C ILE A 155 -8.32 19.83 -2.51
N TYR A 156 -9.58 20.24 -2.71
CA TYR A 156 -9.97 21.33 -3.62
C TYR A 156 -10.40 22.63 -2.90
N ARG A 157 -9.98 22.82 -1.66
CA ARG A 157 -10.02 24.13 -0.99
C ARG A 157 -8.66 24.79 -1.10
#